data_b38dcf6ef8b71b16f53c416cf3e95fff
#
_entry.id   b38dcf6ef8b71b16f53c416cf3e95fff
#
_cell.length_a   1.000
_cell.length_b   1.000
_cell.length_c   1.000
_cell.angle_alpha   90.00
_cell.angle_beta   90.00
_cell.angle_gamma   90.00
#
_symmetry.space_group_name_H-M   'P 1'
#
loop_
_entity.id
_entity.type
_entity.pdbx_description
1 polymer ?
#
loop_
_entity_poly.entity_id
_entity_poly.type
_entity_poly.pdbx_seq_one_letter_code
_entity_poly.pdbx_strand_id
1 'polypeptide(L)'
;MARFFIDRPVFAIVLAILITLLGTIAGFSLPIAQYPDITKPHIAVSTNYVGASAEVVEESVAQAIEQKVNGVENMLYMNSTSTSVGEYTLDVYFNLDKNADIGSVEVQNRVSQASSSMPSEVSAYGITTAKKSAETIMYFALHSPDGTFDTMFLTSYAMTNFLDACKRVKGVSSIDIFGQEYAMRLWLQPDKMAQLGVTADDVSNAIKSQNIQAPVGSIGTRPTAEQQEFQYSANAQGRLSTPEEFGNIIVRSQNGNNLKLKEIAKIEAGARSDNVAGYLNGGSSVVFPVYLTSDANALETVNNIKAVLADAETRFPEGMELTIVQDNTQFVREALEKVAHTFFEALALVILVVFIFLGSWRATLIPLLAIPVSLVGTFRSEERRVGKECRSRWSPYH
;
A
#
# COMPACT_ATOMS: atom_id res chain seq x y z
N MET A 1 53.71 0.78 9.41
CA MET A 1 52.71 0.23 8.49
C MET A 1 53.06 0.55 7.02
N ALA A 2 53.36 1.82 6.62
CA ALA A 2 53.63 2.16 5.23
C ALA A 2 54.80 1.34 4.61
N ARG A 3 55.90 1.10 5.35
CA ARG A 3 57.05 0.33 4.89
C ARG A 3 56.71 -1.10 4.48
N PHE A 4 55.76 -1.76 5.16
CA PHE A 4 55.30 -3.10 4.85
C PHE A 4 54.64 -3.19 3.45
N PHE A 5 53.86 -2.18 3.07
CA PHE A 5 53.21 -2.13 1.76
C PHE A 5 54.15 -1.74 0.64
N ILE A 6 55.19 -0.94 0.94
CA ILE A 6 56.26 -0.56 -0.02
C ILE A 6 57.06 -1.80 -0.39
N ASP A 7 57.41 -2.63 0.59
CA ASP A 7 58.21 -3.84 0.40
C ASP A 7 57.41 -4.99 -0.26
N ARG A 8 56.04 -4.90 -0.27
CA ARG A 8 55.16 -5.95 -0.83
C ARG A 8 54.04 -5.34 -1.72
N PRO A 9 54.40 -4.85 -2.93
CA PRO A 9 53.44 -4.16 -3.79
C PRO A 9 52.28 -5.04 -4.26
N VAL A 10 52.52 -6.33 -4.49
CA VAL A 10 51.47 -7.28 -4.88
C VAL A 10 50.39 -7.39 -3.82
N PHE A 11 50.77 -7.43 -2.54
CA PHE A 11 49.82 -7.47 -1.43
C PHE A 11 48.96 -6.20 -1.36
N ALA A 12 49.57 -5.01 -1.59
CA ALA A 12 48.84 -3.75 -1.64
C ALA A 12 47.82 -3.72 -2.76
N ILE A 13 48.15 -4.21 -3.95
CA ILE A 13 47.24 -4.28 -5.10
C ILE A 13 46.07 -5.22 -4.83
N VAL A 14 46.35 -6.42 -4.30
CA VAL A 14 45.31 -7.39 -3.96
C VAL A 14 44.36 -6.82 -2.93
N LEU A 15 44.85 -6.14 -1.89
CA LEU A 15 44.05 -5.50 -0.88
C LEU A 15 43.18 -4.37 -1.46
N ALA A 16 43.74 -3.54 -2.36
CA ALA A 16 43.00 -2.48 -3.03
C ALA A 16 41.88 -3.04 -3.91
N ILE A 17 42.13 -4.10 -4.68
CA ILE A 17 41.12 -4.79 -5.49
C ILE A 17 40.00 -5.35 -4.58
N LEU A 18 40.36 -5.98 -3.47
CA LEU A 18 39.41 -6.55 -2.54
C LEU A 18 38.51 -5.49 -1.89
N ILE A 19 39.09 -4.36 -1.45
CA ILE A 19 38.37 -3.21 -0.92
C ILE A 19 37.43 -2.63 -1.97
N THR A 20 37.89 -2.43 -3.19
CA THR A 20 37.09 -1.90 -4.29
C THR A 20 35.93 -2.82 -4.62
N LEU A 21 36.16 -4.13 -4.69
CA LEU A 21 35.15 -5.13 -5.01
C LEU A 21 34.06 -5.18 -3.92
N LEU A 22 34.48 -5.22 -2.66
CA LEU A 22 33.55 -5.21 -1.53
C LEU A 22 32.79 -3.88 -1.41
N GLY A 23 33.46 -2.76 -1.65
CA GLY A 23 32.82 -1.44 -1.63
C GLY A 23 31.81 -1.25 -2.77
N THR A 24 32.13 -1.77 -3.96
CA THR A 24 31.18 -1.75 -5.10
C THR A 24 29.93 -2.57 -4.80
N ILE A 25 30.09 -3.79 -4.28
CA ILE A 25 28.95 -4.64 -3.90
C ILE A 25 28.10 -3.94 -2.83
N ALA A 26 28.74 -3.37 -1.80
CA ALA A 26 28.05 -2.62 -0.76
C ALA A 26 27.31 -1.40 -1.33
N GLY A 27 27.94 -0.63 -2.24
CA GLY A 27 27.34 0.54 -2.88
C GLY A 27 26.05 0.23 -3.65
N PHE A 28 25.97 -0.92 -4.32
CA PHE A 28 24.76 -1.34 -5.02
C PHE A 28 23.65 -1.86 -4.08
N SER A 29 24.01 -2.28 -2.88
CA SER A 29 23.04 -2.79 -1.90
C SER A 29 22.51 -1.71 -0.94
N LEU A 30 23.07 -0.51 -0.92
CA LEU A 30 22.63 0.58 -0.07
C LEU A 30 21.25 1.10 -0.52
N PRO A 31 20.28 1.22 0.41
CA PRO A 31 19.02 1.85 0.10
C PRO A 31 19.23 3.35 -0.17
N ILE A 32 18.62 3.83 -1.26
CA ILE A 32 18.66 5.24 -1.63
C ILE A 32 17.30 5.82 -1.34
N ALA A 33 17.22 6.74 -0.36
CA ALA A 33 16.02 7.46 0.03
C ALA A 33 16.31 8.97 0.10
N GLN A 34 15.28 9.79 -0.01
CA GLN A 34 15.38 11.25 0.06
C GLN A 34 15.77 11.72 1.47
N TYR A 35 15.24 11.04 2.47
CA TYR A 35 15.48 11.33 3.89
C TYR A 35 16.04 10.10 4.60
N PRO A 36 16.84 10.28 5.67
CA PRO A 36 17.23 9.18 6.54
C PRO A 36 15.98 8.47 7.08
N ASP A 37 16.03 7.16 7.22
CA ASP A 37 14.95 6.39 7.82
C ASP A 37 14.91 6.62 9.33
N ILE A 38 14.25 7.72 9.72
CA ILE A 38 13.93 8.13 11.09
C ILE A 38 12.44 7.96 11.38
N THR A 39 11.68 7.44 10.41
CA THR A 39 10.25 7.22 10.56
C THR A 39 10.00 6.04 11.50
N LYS A 40 9.21 6.33 12.55
CA LYS A 40 8.83 5.30 13.51
C LYS A 40 7.97 4.24 12.83
N PRO A 41 8.21 2.93 13.06
CA PRO A 41 7.33 1.89 12.56
C PRO A 41 5.89 2.19 12.98
N HIS A 42 4.99 2.18 12.03
CA HIS A 42 3.62 2.62 12.18
C HIS A 42 2.66 1.54 11.67
N ILE A 43 1.74 1.14 12.54
CA ILE A 43 0.70 0.15 12.24
C ILE A 43 -0.65 0.85 12.36
N ALA A 44 -1.43 0.80 11.28
CA ALA A 44 -2.79 1.32 11.25
C ALA A 44 -3.80 0.17 11.40
N VAL A 45 -4.77 0.38 12.27
CA VAL A 45 -5.95 -0.47 12.41
C VAL A 45 -7.15 0.31 11.94
N SER A 46 -7.94 -0.22 11.02
CA SER A 46 -9.12 0.46 10.49
C SER A 46 -10.32 -0.46 10.43
N THR A 47 -11.48 0.11 10.72
CA THR A 47 -12.79 -0.53 10.58
C THR A 47 -13.86 0.52 10.34
N ASN A 48 -15.09 0.06 10.03
CA ASN A 48 -16.21 0.96 9.83
C ASN A 48 -17.46 0.42 10.54
N TYR A 49 -18.08 1.27 11.34
CA TYR A 49 -19.40 1.04 11.94
C TYR A 49 -20.44 1.88 11.19
N VAL A 50 -20.88 1.38 10.06
CA VAL A 50 -21.76 2.10 9.14
C VAL A 50 -23.02 2.61 9.84
N GLY A 51 -23.27 3.92 9.75
CA GLY A 51 -24.44 4.57 10.33
C GLY A 51 -24.29 5.01 11.80
N ALA A 52 -23.16 4.69 12.45
CA ALA A 52 -22.86 5.17 13.79
C ALA A 52 -22.31 6.59 13.80
N SER A 53 -22.63 7.37 14.82
CA SER A 53 -21.99 8.65 15.08
C SER A 53 -20.57 8.46 15.63
N ALA A 54 -19.74 9.49 15.57
CA ALA A 54 -18.37 9.44 16.10
C ALA A 54 -18.33 9.04 17.59
N GLU A 55 -19.29 9.51 18.40
CA GLU A 55 -19.41 9.17 19.81
C GLU A 55 -19.72 7.67 20.02
N VAL A 56 -20.66 7.12 19.25
CA VAL A 56 -21.00 5.69 19.30
C VAL A 56 -19.81 4.83 18.85
N VAL A 57 -19.07 5.27 17.83
CA VAL A 57 -17.86 4.59 17.38
C VAL A 57 -16.78 4.59 18.47
N GLU A 58 -16.60 5.73 19.15
CA GLU A 58 -15.66 5.85 20.28
C GLU A 58 -16.03 4.88 21.40
N GLU A 59 -17.25 4.90 21.86
CA GLU A 59 -17.69 4.10 23.01
C GLU A 59 -17.69 2.61 22.75
N SER A 60 -18.13 2.19 21.54
CA SER A 60 -18.37 0.76 21.27
C SER A 60 -17.24 0.08 20.50
N VAL A 61 -16.42 0.82 19.75
CA VAL A 61 -15.35 0.27 18.91
C VAL A 61 -13.97 0.71 19.40
N ALA A 62 -13.76 2.03 19.52
CA ALA A 62 -12.46 2.59 19.89
C ALA A 62 -12.00 2.05 21.25
N GLN A 63 -12.82 2.19 22.28
CA GLN A 63 -12.47 1.74 23.63
C GLN A 63 -12.16 0.25 23.70
N ALA A 64 -12.91 -0.58 22.97
CA ALA A 64 -12.68 -2.02 22.93
C ALA A 64 -11.33 -2.39 22.32
N ILE A 65 -10.95 -1.72 21.22
CA ILE A 65 -9.67 -1.94 20.54
C ILE A 65 -8.51 -1.35 21.35
N GLU A 66 -8.63 -0.09 21.76
CA GLU A 66 -7.55 0.65 22.44
C GLU A 66 -7.14 0.02 23.77
N GLN A 67 -8.11 -0.45 24.57
CA GLN A 67 -7.83 -1.17 25.81
C GLN A 67 -6.99 -2.42 25.59
N LYS A 68 -7.19 -3.13 24.48
CA LYS A 68 -6.43 -4.35 24.17
C LYS A 68 -5.08 -4.04 23.53
N VAL A 69 -5.03 -3.04 22.65
CA VAL A 69 -3.80 -2.64 21.96
C VAL A 69 -2.85 -1.91 22.92
N ASN A 70 -3.39 -1.21 23.92
CA ASN A 70 -2.57 -0.54 24.93
C ASN A 70 -1.66 -1.55 25.65
N GLY A 71 -0.36 -1.25 25.67
CA GLY A 71 0.65 -2.11 26.28
C GLY A 71 1.24 -3.18 25.34
N VAL A 72 1.10 -3.01 24.02
CA VAL A 72 1.91 -3.76 23.05
C VAL A 72 3.39 -3.40 23.23
N GLU A 73 4.26 -4.38 23.15
CA GLU A 73 5.69 -4.23 23.44
C GLU A 73 6.38 -3.20 22.53
N ASN A 74 7.15 -2.29 23.12
CA ASN A 74 7.85 -1.18 22.44
C ASN A 74 6.94 -0.16 21.74
N MET A 75 5.64 -0.12 22.10
CA MET A 75 4.76 0.97 21.69
C MET A 75 5.18 2.28 22.35
N LEU A 76 5.25 3.36 21.56
CA LEU A 76 5.53 4.71 22.05
C LEU A 76 4.25 5.44 22.43
N TYR A 77 3.32 5.49 21.49
CA TYR A 77 2.00 6.08 21.64
C TYR A 77 1.07 5.55 20.57
N MET A 78 -0.19 5.77 20.76
CA MET A 78 -1.24 5.53 19.79
C MET A 78 -2.12 6.76 19.63
N ASN A 79 -2.70 6.92 18.46
CA ASN A 79 -3.64 7.99 18.14
C ASN A 79 -4.82 7.39 17.39
N SER A 80 -6.03 7.73 17.80
CA SER A 80 -7.24 7.25 17.17
C SER A 80 -8.09 8.38 16.62
N THR A 81 -8.86 8.07 15.59
CA THR A 81 -9.81 8.98 14.97
C THR A 81 -11.11 8.25 14.72
N SER A 82 -12.20 8.78 15.26
CA SER A 82 -13.58 8.35 15.02
C SER A 82 -14.31 9.42 14.24
N THR A 83 -14.90 9.05 13.10
CA THR A 83 -15.62 10.00 12.23
C THR A 83 -17.12 9.90 12.37
N SER A 84 -17.84 10.96 11.99
CA SER A 84 -19.32 11.00 12.00
C SER A 84 -19.96 10.11 10.92
N VAL A 85 -19.16 9.53 10.03
CA VAL A 85 -19.63 8.55 9.02
C VAL A 85 -19.37 7.11 9.45
N GLY A 86 -18.96 6.90 10.70
CA GLY A 86 -18.74 5.57 11.26
C GLY A 86 -17.33 4.99 11.06
N GLU A 87 -16.42 5.70 10.44
CA GLU A 87 -15.05 5.23 10.25
C GLU A 87 -14.23 5.36 11.53
N TYR A 88 -13.48 4.32 11.86
CA TYR A 88 -12.51 4.28 12.93
C TYR A 88 -11.12 3.94 12.39
N THR A 89 -10.13 4.72 12.81
CA THR A 89 -8.72 4.46 12.51
C THR A 89 -7.91 4.61 13.79
N LEU A 90 -7.06 3.62 14.10
CA LEU A 90 -6.09 3.65 15.19
C LEU A 90 -4.69 3.53 14.60
N ASP A 91 -3.87 4.53 14.84
CA ASP A 91 -2.47 4.59 14.42
C ASP A 91 -1.56 4.29 15.62
N VAL A 92 -0.80 3.19 15.56
CA VAL A 92 0.09 2.71 16.62
C VAL A 92 1.53 2.92 16.20
N TYR A 93 2.29 3.70 16.96
CA TYR A 93 3.68 4.06 16.69
C TYR A 93 4.63 3.32 17.65
N PHE A 94 5.69 2.77 17.09
CA PHE A 94 6.68 1.98 17.80
C PHE A 94 8.05 2.66 17.88
N ASN A 95 8.91 2.17 18.75
CA ASN A 95 10.33 2.54 18.77
C ASN A 95 11.01 2.14 17.43
N LEU A 96 12.03 2.89 17.02
CA LEU A 96 12.76 2.69 15.76
C LEU A 96 13.42 1.30 15.62
N ASP A 97 13.69 0.64 16.74
CA ASP A 97 14.29 -0.70 16.77
C ASP A 97 13.26 -1.84 16.67
N LYS A 98 11.96 -1.53 16.72
CA LYS A 98 10.90 -2.52 16.57
C LYS A 98 10.77 -2.93 15.11
N ASN A 99 10.77 -4.23 14.86
CA ASN A 99 10.44 -4.76 13.55
C ASN A 99 8.94 -4.55 13.27
N ALA A 100 8.61 -3.87 12.15
CA ALA A 100 7.24 -3.54 11.79
C ALA A 100 6.37 -4.79 11.52
N ASP A 101 6.95 -5.90 11.03
CA ASP A 101 6.22 -7.15 10.81
C ASP A 101 5.78 -7.77 12.13
N ILE A 102 6.69 -7.82 13.12
CA ILE A 102 6.36 -8.30 14.46
C ILE A 102 5.33 -7.41 15.11
N GLY A 103 5.49 -6.08 15.03
CA GLY A 103 4.52 -5.11 15.54
C GLY A 103 3.12 -5.30 14.94
N SER A 104 3.04 -5.54 13.63
CA SER A 104 1.77 -5.81 12.94
C SER A 104 1.08 -7.08 13.48
N VAL A 105 1.83 -8.16 13.68
CA VAL A 105 1.30 -9.42 14.25
C VAL A 105 0.81 -9.22 15.68
N GLU A 106 1.57 -8.52 16.51
CA GLU A 106 1.19 -8.24 17.89
C GLU A 106 -0.09 -7.40 17.98
N VAL A 107 -0.16 -6.31 17.20
CA VAL A 107 -1.37 -5.47 17.12
C VAL A 107 -2.56 -6.30 16.62
N GLN A 108 -2.40 -7.09 15.55
CA GLN A 108 -3.45 -7.94 15.02
C GLN A 108 -3.96 -8.94 16.08
N ASN A 109 -3.06 -9.56 16.84
CA ASN A 109 -3.44 -10.47 17.92
C ASN A 109 -4.26 -9.76 19.01
N ARG A 110 -3.90 -8.52 19.37
CA ARG A 110 -4.64 -7.72 20.35
C ARG A 110 -6.01 -7.29 19.81
N VAL A 111 -6.08 -6.85 18.56
CA VAL A 111 -7.33 -6.51 17.87
C VAL A 111 -8.27 -7.72 17.80
N SER A 112 -7.73 -8.91 17.50
CA SER A 112 -8.51 -10.14 17.47
C SER A 112 -9.15 -10.48 18.83
N GLN A 113 -8.47 -10.16 19.94
CA GLN A 113 -9.03 -10.32 21.29
C GLN A 113 -10.17 -9.33 21.57
N ALA A 114 -10.17 -8.15 20.94
CA ALA A 114 -11.23 -7.17 21.10
C ALA A 114 -12.52 -7.54 20.34
N SER A 115 -12.43 -8.39 19.30
CA SER A 115 -13.54 -8.71 18.40
C SER A 115 -14.79 -9.25 19.13
N SER A 116 -14.62 -9.97 20.24
CA SER A 116 -15.73 -10.51 21.03
C SER A 116 -16.52 -9.43 21.81
N SER A 117 -15.94 -8.24 21.96
CA SER A 117 -16.54 -7.13 22.72
C SER A 117 -17.12 -6.06 21.81
N MET A 118 -17.08 -6.24 20.49
CA MET A 118 -17.54 -5.28 19.51
C MET A 118 -18.93 -5.62 18.96
N PRO A 119 -19.64 -4.61 18.42
CA PRO A 119 -20.89 -4.83 17.72
C PRO A 119 -20.75 -5.83 16.56
N SER A 120 -21.78 -6.61 16.30
CA SER A 120 -21.81 -7.62 15.23
C SER A 120 -21.58 -7.03 13.85
N GLU A 121 -22.04 -5.80 13.63
CA GLU A 121 -21.91 -5.05 12.37
C GLU A 121 -20.44 -4.72 12.06
N VAL A 122 -19.67 -4.33 13.07
CA VAL A 122 -18.23 -4.05 12.96
C VAL A 122 -17.48 -5.36 12.68
N SER A 123 -17.84 -6.43 13.38
CA SER A 123 -17.24 -7.76 13.15
C SER A 123 -17.56 -8.30 11.76
N ALA A 124 -18.76 -8.04 11.24
CA ALA A 124 -19.17 -8.42 9.90
C ALA A 124 -18.50 -7.58 8.80
N TYR A 125 -18.24 -6.31 9.06
CA TYR A 125 -17.46 -5.43 8.16
C TYR A 125 -16.02 -5.86 8.08
N GLY A 126 -15.45 -6.27 9.22
CA GLY A 126 -14.05 -6.68 9.38
C GLY A 126 -13.16 -5.55 9.88
N ILE A 127 -12.04 -5.95 10.47
CA ILE A 127 -11.03 -5.04 10.98
C ILE A 127 -9.73 -5.32 10.22
N THR A 128 -9.19 -4.28 9.62
CA THR A 128 -7.95 -4.36 8.85
C THR A 128 -6.79 -3.84 9.70
N THR A 129 -5.71 -4.61 9.77
CA THR A 129 -4.45 -4.17 10.38
C THR A 129 -3.38 -4.18 9.31
N ALA A 130 -2.76 -3.05 9.06
CA ALA A 130 -1.77 -2.87 8.02
C ALA A 130 -0.57 -2.06 8.51
N LYS A 131 0.61 -2.40 8.00
CA LYS A 131 1.77 -1.51 8.12
C LYS A 131 1.49 -0.28 7.28
N LYS A 132 1.67 0.90 7.84
CA LYS A 132 1.51 2.16 7.12
C LYS A 132 2.85 2.88 7.10
N SER A 133 3.29 3.27 5.93
CA SER A 133 4.41 4.18 5.79
C SER A 133 3.88 5.61 5.78
N ALA A 134 4.60 6.51 6.41
CA ALA A 134 4.27 7.93 6.37
C ALA A 134 4.69 8.58 5.04
N GLU A 135 5.55 7.93 4.28
CA GLU A 135 6.16 8.51 3.10
C GLU A 135 5.50 8.01 1.81
N THR A 136 4.85 8.92 1.11
CA THR A 136 4.36 8.68 -0.24
C THR A 136 5.47 8.98 -1.23
N ILE A 137 5.84 7.98 -2.05
CA ILE A 137 6.95 8.13 -3.01
C ILE A 137 6.49 8.63 -4.36
N MET A 138 5.26 8.35 -4.73
CA MET A 138 4.73 8.72 -6.04
C MET A 138 3.21 8.80 -6.01
N TYR A 139 2.66 9.67 -6.85
CA TYR A 139 1.25 9.72 -7.18
C TYR A 139 1.07 9.50 -8.67
N PHE A 140 0.20 8.59 -9.04
CA PHE A 140 -0.25 8.47 -10.41
C PHE A 140 -1.78 8.58 -10.47
N ALA A 141 -2.29 9.07 -11.58
CA ALA A 141 -3.72 9.25 -11.79
C ALA A 141 -4.17 8.57 -13.08
N LEU A 142 -5.33 7.95 -13.02
CA LEU A 142 -6.04 7.42 -14.17
C LEU A 142 -7.22 8.36 -14.48
N HIS A 143 -7.32 8.84 -15.70
CA HIS A 143 -8.32 9.80 -16.08
C HIS A 143 -8.81 9.57 -17.53
N SER A 144 -9.96 10.14 -17.85
CA SER A 144 -10.49 10.15 -19.21
C SER A 144 -10.60 11.60 -19.67
N PRO A 145 -9.69 12.09 -20.54
CA PRO A 145 -9.70 13.47 -21.01
C PRO A 145 -11.01 13.85 -21.68
N ASP A 146 -11.59 12.93 -22.42
CA ASP A 146 -12.83 13.13 -23.19
C ASP A 146 -14.10 12.91 -22.34
N GLY A 147 -13.95 12.53 -21.06
CA GLY A 147 -15.08 12.22 -20.18
C GLY A 147 -15.86 10.95 -20.57
N THR A 148 -15.28 10.10 -21.41
CA THR A 148 -15.91 8.84 -21.86
C THR A 148 -16.14 7.87 -20.70
N PHE A 149 -15.20 7.83 -19.75
CA PHE A 149 -15.25 6.94 -18.59
C PHE A 149 -15.43 7.73 -17.29
N ASP A 150 -16.36 7.28 -16.45
CA ASP A 150 -16.54 7.85 -15.12
C ASP A 150 -15.50 7.33 -14.12
N THR A 151 -15.41 7.97 -12.97
CA THR A 151 -14.44 7.59 -11.92
C THR A 151 -14.67 6.19 -11.37
N MET A 152 -15.91 5.70 -11.35
CA MET A 152 -16.23 4.34 -10.89
C MET A 152 -15.68 3.29 -11.86
N PHE A 153 -15.85 3.52 -13.16
CA PHE A 153 -15.27 2.64 -14.19
C PHE A 153 -13.75 2.63 -14.12
N LEU A 154 -13.13 3.82 -14.03
CA LEU A 154 -11.66 3.96 -13.92
C LEU A 154 -11.12 3.24 -12.70
N THR A 155 -11.79 3.37 -11.54
CA THR A 155 -11.41 2.67 -10.31
C THR A 155 -11.51 1.16 -10.47
N SER A 156 -12.64 0.67 -10.99
CA SER A 156 -12.88 -0.76 -11.21
C SER A 156 -11.89 -1.35 -12.21
N TYR A 157 -11.60 -0.62 -13.28
CA TYR A 157 -10.61 -1.02 -14.28
C TYR A 157 -9.21 -1.16 -13.67
N ALA A 158 -8.78 -0.16 -12.89
CA ALA A 158 -7.49 -0.19 -12.21
C ALA A 158 -7.37 -1.38 -11.26
N MET A 159 -8.38 -1.59 -10.41
CA MET A 159 -8.41 -2.69 -9.44
C MET A 159 -8.33 -4.07 -10.11
N THR A 160 -9.00 -4.23 -11.26
CA THR A 160 -9.08 -5.52 -11.94
C THR A 160 -7.83 -5.82 -12.77
N ASN A 161 -7.23 -4.81 -13.40
CA ASN A 161 -6.24 -5.05 -14.46
C ASN A 161 -4.78 -4.87 -14.04
N PHE A 162 -4.45 -3.91 -13.16
CA PHE A 162 -3.04 -3.62 -12.89
C PHE A 162 -2.70 -3.26 -11.44
N LEU A 163 -3.65 -2.82 -10.62
CA LEU A 163 -3.36 -2.33 -9.27
C LEU A 163 -2.69 -3.40 -8.39
N ASP A 164 -3.16 -4.64 -8.48
CA ASP A 164 -2.56 -5.75 -7.74
C ASP A 164 -1.14 -6.09 -8.23
N ALA A 165 -0.84 -5.87 -9.51
CA ALA A 165 0.52 -6.01 -10.02
C ALA A 165 1.43 -4.92 -9.43
N CYS A 166 0.95 -3.67 -9.33
CA CYS A 166 1.69 -2.58 -8.68
C CYS A 166 1.91 -2.85 -7.19
N LYS A 167 0.91 -3.37 -6.46
CA LYS A 167 1.04 -3.73 -5.03
C LYS A 167 2.06 -4.83 -4.77
N ARG A 168 2.30 -5.73 -5.75
CA ARG A 168 3.31 -6.80 -5.64
C ARG A 168 4.73 -6.37 -5.96
N VAL A 169 4.94 -5.14 -6.41
CA VAL A 169 6.29 -4.61 -6.64
C VAL A 169 7.05 -4.55 -5.32
N LYS A 170 8.27 -5.10 -5.32
CA LYS A 170 9.13 -5.07 -4.14
C LYS A 170 9.39 -3.64 -3.68
N GLY A 171 9.17 -3.38 -2.40
CA GLY A 171 9.34 -2.06 -1.79
C GLY A 171 8.04 -1.26 -1.66
N VAL A 172 6.94 -1.69 -2.28
CA VAL A 172 5.63 -1.09 -2.05
C VAL A 172 5.05 -1.58 -0.72
N SER A 173 4.65 -0.65 0.14
CA SER A 173 3.94 -0.95 1.39
C SER A 173 2.44 -1.04 1.16
N SER A 174 1.86 -0.01 0.55
CA SER A 174 0.46 0.04 0.16
C SER A 174 0.25 0.99 -1.01
N ILE A 175 -0.88 0.86 -1.66
CA ILE A 175 -1.39 1.82 -2.64
C ILE A 175 -2.84 2.09 -2.26
N ASP A 176 -3.13 3.33 -1.89
CA ASP A 176 -4.50 3.76 -1.61
C ASP A 176 -5.19 4.19 -2.92
N ILE A 177 -6.51 4.29 -2.88
CA ILE A 177 -7.32 4.65 -4.04
C ILE A 177 -8.16 5.86 -3.66
N PHE A 178 -7.90 7.00 -4.31
CA PHE A 178 -8.77 8.17 -4.21
C PHE A 178 -9.70 8.19 -5.41
N GLY A 179 -10.71 7.34 -5.35
CA GLY A 179 -11.70 7.09 -6.39
C GLY A 179 -12.95 6.45 -5.82
N GLN A 180 -13.93 6.22 -6.66
CA GLN A 180 -15.24 5.70 -6.28
C GLN A 180 -15.39 4.27 -6.77
N GLU A 181 -15.64 3.33 -5.85
CA GLU A 181 -15.92 1.94 -6.17
C GLU A 181 -17.40 1.76 -6.50
N TYR A 182 -17.72 0.82 -7.41
CA TYR A 182 -19.10 0.43 -7.69
C TYR A 182 -19.74 -0.24 -6.48
N ALA A 183 -20.97 0.15 -6.20
CA ALA A 183 -21.84 -0.52 -5.25
C ALA A 183 -23.29 -0.51 -5.73
N MET A 184 -24.11 -1.42 -5.19
CA MET A 184 -25.54 -1.38 -5.36
C MET A 184 -26.14 -0.52 -4.26
N ARG A 185 -26.75 0.62 -4.62
CA ARG A 185 -27.41 1.54 -3.70
C ARG A 185 -28.89 1.22 -3.60
N LEU A 186 -29.35 1.09 -2.39
CA LEU A 186 -30.75 0.81 -2.06
C LEU A 186 -31.30 1.98 -1.25
N TRP A 187 -32.12 2.79 -1.89
CA TRP A 187 -32.79 3.91 -1.26
C TRP A 187 -34.12 3.43 -0.71
N LEU A 188 -34.15 3.05 0.56
CA LEU A 188 -35.35 2.57 1.24
C LEU A 188 -36.39 3.69 1.38
N GLN A 189 -37.67 3.36 1.22
CA GLN A 189 -38.82 4.29 1.34
C GLN A 189 -39.54 4.03 2.67
N PRO A 190 -39.22 4.80 3.75
CA PRO A 190 -39.70 4.53 5.08
C PRO A 190 -41.24 4.51 5.19
N ASP A 191 -41.91 5.41 4.47
CA ASP A 191 -43.40 5.48 4.49
C ASP A 191 -44.04 4.21 3.94
N LYS A 192 -43.52 3.67 2.85
CA LYS A 192 -44.00 2.41 2.28
C LYS A 192 -43.65 1.22 3.16
N MET A 193 -42.47 1.22 3.74
CA MET A 193 -42.06 0.17 4.68
C MET A 193 -42.96 0.15 5.91
N ALA A 194 -43.27 1.31 6.48
CA ALA A 194 -44.17 1.43 7.60
C ALA A 194 -45.61 0.93 7.29
N GLN A 195 -46.14 1.31 6.11
CA GLN A 195 -47.44 0.84 5.63
C GLN A 195 -47.51 -0.69 5.48
N LEU A 196 -46.42 -1.29 5.03
CA LEU A 196 -46.29 -2.73 4.80
C LEU A 196 -45.77 -3.49 6.02
N GLY A 197 -45.44 -2.80 7.11
CA GLY A 197 -44.92 -3.36 8.34
C GLY A 197 -43.58 -4.07 8.17
N VAL A 198 -42.70 -3.54 7.31
CA VAL A 198 -41.36 -4.07 7.01
C VAL A 198 -40.30 -3.19 7.67
N THR A 199 -39.30 -3.80 8.27
CA THR A 199 -38.18 -3.13 8.91
C THR A 199 -36.92 -3.13 8.00
N ALA A 200 -35.95 -2.30 8.30
CA ALA A 200 -34.65 -2.32 7.59
C ALA A 200 -33.92 -3.66 7.81
N ASP A 201 -34.10 -4.28 8.96
CA ASP A 201 -33.53 -5.60 9.26
C ASP A 201 -34.15 -6.70 8.39
N ASP A 202 -35.46 -6.65 8.12
CA ASP A 202 -36.10 -7.59 7.19
C ASP A 202 -35.48 -7.49 5.80
N VAL A 203 -35.24 -6.26 5.32
CA VAL A 203 -34.57 -6.02 4.04
C VAL A 203 -33.12 -6.56 4.04
N SER A 204 -32.35 -6.26 5.08
CA SER A 204 -30.97 -6.73 5.23
C SER A 204 -30.91 -8.26 5.23
N ASN A 205 -31.79 -8.90 5.99
CA ASN A 205 -31.87 -10.36 6.07
C ASN A 205 -32.29 -11.00 4.74
N ALA A 206 -33.24 -10.39 4.03
CA ALA A 206 -33.66 -10.85 2.71
C ALA A 206 -32.53 -10.79 1.71
N ILE A 207 -31.75 -9.70 1.71
CA ILE A 207 -30.56 -9.54 0.84
C ILE A 207 -29.50 -10.59 1.23
N LYS A 208 -29.14 -10.73 2.49
CA LYS A 208 -28.16 -11.70 2.98
C LYS A 208 -28.52 -13.14 2.59
N SER A 209 -29.80 -13.49 2.61
CA SER A 209 -30.27 -14.84 2.31
C SER A 209 -30.33 -15.15 0.82
N GLN A 210 -30.56 -14.16 -0.04
CA GLN A 210 -30.76 -14.36 -1.48
C GLN A 210 -29.55 -13.91 -2.34
N ASN A 211 -28.68 -13.06 -1.82
CA ASN A 211 -27.44 -12.62 -2.50
C ASN A 211 -26.24 -13.43 -2.02
N ILE A 212 -26.30 -14.75 -2.14
CA ILE A 212 -25.24 -15.66 -1.74
C ILE A 212 -24.82 -16.55 -2.92
N GLN A 213 -23.56 -16.94 -2.93
CA GLN A 213 -23.07 -17.96 -3.84
C GLN A 213 -23.07 -19.29 -3.08
N ALA A 214 -24.12 -20.08 -3.29
CA ALA A 214 -24.24 -21.39 -2.66
C ALA A 214 -23.60 -22.47 -3.56
N PRO A 215 -22.73 -23.34 -3.03
CA PRO A 215 -22.31 -24.52 -3.75
C PRO A 215 -23.47 -25.50 -3.88
N VAL A 216 -23.87 -25.81 -5.11
CA VAL A 216 -25.01 -26.74 -5.38
C VAL A 216 -24.54 -28.20 -5.41
N GLY A 217 -23.23 -28.42 -5.54
CA GLY A 217 -22.66 -29.76 -5.64
C GLY A 217 -22.56 -30.26 -7.08
N SER A 218 -22.50 -31.57 -7.25
CA SER A 218 -22.38 -32.20 -8.56
C SER A 218 -23.32 -33.42 -8.66
N ILE A 219 -23.88 -33.62 -9.84
CA ILE A 219 -24.71 -34.77 -10.19
C ILE A 219 -23.80 -35.88 -10.71
N GLY A 220 -24.01 -37.11 -10.27
CA GLY A 220 -23.17 -38.26 -10.69
C GLY A 220 -21.93 -38.50 -9.86
N THR A 221 -21.80 -37.84 -8.68
CA THR A 221 -20.71 -38.10 -7.70
C THR A 221 -20.96 -39.44 -7.02
N ARG A 222 -19.93 -40.30 -6.96
CA ARG A 222 -20.00 -41.61 -6.25
C ARG A 222 -20.14 -41.38 -4.72
N PRO A 223 -20.95 -42.27 -4.04
CA PRO A 223 -21.61 -43.48 -4.54
C PRO A 223 -22.95 -43.18 -5.20
N THR A 224 -23.19 -43.73 -6.38
CA THR A 224 -24.45 -43.68 -7.11
C THR A 224 -25.07 -45.07 -7.22
N ALA A 225 -26.38 -45.17 -7.24
CA ALA A 225 -27.12 -46.44 -7.40
C ALA A 225 -26.92 -47.08 -8.75
N GLU A 226 -26.63 -46.28 -9.78
CA GLU A 226 -26.36 -46.74 -11.16
C GLU A 226 -24.95 -46.24 -11.59
N GLN A 227 -24.30 -47.02 -12.50
CA GLN A 227 -23.01 -46.60 -13.04
C GLN A 227 -23.21 -45.40 -13.99
N GLN A 228 -22.83 -44.22 -13.51
CA GLN A 228 -22.77 -43.02 -14.33
C GLN A 228 -21.32 -42.80 -14.80
N GLU A 229 -21.16 -42.57 -16.09
CA GLU A 229 -19.85 -42.30 -16.72
C GLU A 229 -19.44 -40.82 -16.62
N PHE A 230 -20.39 -39.91 -16.39
CA PHE A 230 -20.16 -38.48 -16.39
C PHE A 230 -20.62 -37.84 -15.08
N GLN A 231 -19.81 -36.92 -14.60
CA GLN A 231 -20.13 -36.03 -13.46
C GLN A 231 -20.38 -34.63 -13.99
N TYR A 232 -21.51 -34.04 -13.62
CA TYR A 232 -21.85 -32.66 -13.97
C TYR A 232 -21.83 -31.78 -12.72
N SER A 233 -21.03 -30.71 -12.77
CA SER A 233 -21.11 -29.67 -11.72
C SER A 233 -22.40 -28.87 -11.89
N ALA A 234 -23.19 -28.80 -10.84
CA ALA A 234 -24.38 -27.96 -10.81
C ALA A 234 -23.96 -26.55 -10.34
N ASN A 235 -24.22 -25.54 -11.16
CA ASN A 235 -24.04 -24.15 -10.80
C ASN A 235 -25.39 -23.50 -10.53
N ALA A 236 -25.55 -22.91 -9.35
CA ALA A 236 -26.66 -21.99 -9.08
C ALA A 236 -26.33 -20.59 -9.60
N GLN A 237 -27.35 -19.78 -9.79
CA GLN A 237 -27.15 -18.35 -9.99
C GLN A 237 -26.30 -17.80 -8.83
N GLY A 238 -25.21 -17.11 -9.17
CA GLY A 238 -24.28 -16.54 -8.22
C GLY A 238 -24.83 -15.29 -7.50
N ARG A 239 -23.94 -14.44 -7.02
CA ARG A 239 -24.32 -13.15 -6.46
C ARG A 239 -25.03 -12.31 -7.51
N LEU A 240 -26.05 -11.58 -7.05
CA LEU A 240 -26.80 -10.63 -7.88
C LEU A 240 -25.89 -9.48 -8.31
N SER A 241 -26.00 -9.05 -9.56
CA SER A 241 -25.12 -8.04 -10.15
C SER A 241 -25.86 -6.84 -10.76
N THR A 242 -27.15 -6.99 -11.06
CA THR A 242 -27.93 -5.93 -11.70
C THR A 242 -29.02 -5.35 -10.77
N PRO A 243 -29.41 -4.07 -10.96
CA PRO A 243 -30.50 -3.48 -10.20
C PRO A 243 -31.82 -4.25 -10.31
N GLU A 244 -32.08 -4.87 -11.48
CA GLU A 244 -33.28 -5.67 -11.72
C GLU A 244 -33.28 -6.94 -10.88
N GLU A 245 -32.14 -7.62 -10.78
CA GLU A 245 -32.00 -8.82 -9.95
C GLU A 245 -32.20 -8.49 -8.49
N PHE A 246 -31.58 -7.42 -7.98
CA PHE A 246 -31.80 -6.94 -6.62
C PHE A 246 -33.27 -6.55 -6.39
N GLY A 247 -33.91 -5.92 -7.38
CA GLY A 247 -35.32 -5.55 -7.31
C GLY A 247 -36.28 -6.73 -7.16
N ASN A 248 -35.87 -7.90 -7.60
CA ASN A 248 -36.68 -9.12 -7.51
C ASN A 248 -36.47 -9.91 -6.20
N ILE A 249 -35.59 -9.47 -5.30
CA ILE A 249 -35.43 -10.04 -3.96
C ILE A 249 -36.77 -10.00 -3.25
N ILE A 250 -37.19 -11.13 -2.69
CA ILE A 250 -38.44 -11.26 -1.91
C ILE A 250 -38.16 -10.90 -0.46
N VAL A 251 -38.66 -9.78 0.00
CA VAL A 251 -38.49 -9.30 1.39
C VAL A 251 -39.42 -10.02 2.34
N ARG A 252 -40.69 -10.25 1.91
CA ARG A 252 -41.70 -10.96 2.68
C ARG A 252 -42.62 -11.77 1.75
N SER A 253 -43.01 -12.96 2.20
CA SER A 253 -44.01 -13.77 1.53
C SER A 253 -45.15 -14.06 2.54
N GLN A 254 -46.35 -13.57 2.25
CA GLN A 254 -47.56 -13.82 3.08
C GLN A 254 -48.77 -14.14 2.20
N ASN A 255 -49.47 -15.22 2.51
CA ASN A 255 -50.69 -15.62 1.80
C ASN A 255 -50.55 -15.70 0.27
N GLY A 256 -49.43 -16.14 -0.21
CA GLY A 256 -49.13 -16.24 -1.66
C GLY A 256 -48.71 -14.90 -2.33
N ASN A 257 -48.76 -13.79 -1.62
CA ASN A 257 -48.27 -12.52 -2.11
C ASN A 257 -46.81 -12.31 -1.70
N ASN A 258 -45.93 -12.07 -2.70
CA ASN A 258 -44.52 -11.82 -2.49
C ASN A 258 -44.24 -10.32 -2.61
N LEU A 259 -43.82 -9.70 -1.51
CA LEU A 259 -43.37 -8.33 -1.48
C LEU A 259 -41.90 -8.30 -1.99
N LYS A 260 -41.69 -7.61 -3.09
CA LYS A 260 -40.35 -7.47 -3.70
C LYS A 260 -39.66 -6.18 -3.28
N LEU A 261 -38.32 -6.21 -3.23
CA LEU A 261 -37.51 -5.08 -2.83
C LEU A 261 -37.78 -3.82 -3.65
N LYS A 262 -38.00 -3.92 -4.96
CA LYS A 262 -38.33 -2.80 -5.85
C LYS A 262 -39.61 -2.05 -5.47
N GLU A 263 -40.49 -2.63 -4.65
CA GLU A 263 -41.74 -2.01 -4.22
C GLU A 263 -41.53 -1.04 -3.04
N ILE A 264 -40.46 -1.27 -2.27
CA ILE A 264 -40.13 -0.52 -1.05
C ILE A 264 -38.81 0.24 -1.13
N ALA A 265 -38.05 0.04 -2.21
CA ALA A 265 -36.77 0.72 -2.41
C ALA A 265 -36.57 1.14 -3.87
N LYS A 266 -35.85 2.25 -4.10
CA LYS A 266 -35.23 2.57 -5.39
C LYS A 266 -33.85 1.90 -5.39
N ILE A 267 -33.54 1.20 -6.47
CA ILE A 267 -32.29 0.43 -6.60
C ILE A 267 -31.51 0.98 -7.80
N GLU A 268 -30.27 1.32 -7.58
CA GLU A 268 -29.39 1.83 -8.63
C GLU A 268 -27.94 1.39 -8.38
N ALA A 269 -27.20 1.18 -9.47
CA ALA A 269 -25.75 1.07 -9.41
C ALA A 269 -25.15 2.47 -9.23
N GLY A 270 -24.24 2.63 -8.30
CA GLY A 270 -23.63 3.93 -8.02
C GLY A 270 -22.35 3.80 -7.21
N ALA A 271 -21.79 4.92 -6.78
CA ALA A 271 -20.60 4.91 -5.96
C ALA A 271 -20.87 4.34 -4.56
N ARG A 272 -19.93 3.54 -4.07
CA ARG A 272 -19.99 3.00 -2.69
C ARG A 272 -19.99 4.09 -1.64
N SER A 273 -19.19 5.13 -1.86
CA SER A 273 -19.07 6.32 -1.02
C SER A 273 -18.75 7.52 -1.91
N ASP A 274 -19.29 8.68 -1.56
CA ASP A 274 -18.99 9.96 -2.20
C ASP A 274 -18.02 10.81 -1.37
N ASN A 275 -17.38 10.22 -0.34
CA ASN A 275 -16.52 10.95 0.59
C ASN A 275 -15.17 11.34 -0.02
N VAL A 276 -14.76 10.67 -1.10
CA VAL A 276 -13.47 10.90 -1.75
C VAL A 276 -13.67 11.09 -3.25
N ALA A 277 -13.09 12.16 -3.78
CA ALA A 277 -13.06 12.43 -5.21
C ALA A 277 -11.66 12.88 -5.63
N GLY A 278 -11.18 12.39 -6.76
CA GLY A 278 -9.92 12.81 -7.37
C GLY A 278 -10.14 13.72 -8.55
N TYR A 279 -9.29 14.71 -8.71
CA TYR A 279 -9.30 15.63 -9.85
C TYR A 279 -7.89 15.80 -10.41
N LEU A 280 -7.78 15.81 -11.73
CA LEU A 280 -6.56 16.13 -12.46
C LEU A 280 -6.87 17.22 -13.49
N ASN A 281 -6.19 18.37 -13.39
CA ASN A 281 -6.38 19.51 -14.30
C ASN A 281 -7.84 19.99 -14.45
N GLY A 282 -8.64 19.82 -13.39
CA GLY A 282 -10.07 20.17 -13.38
C GLY A 282 -11.02 19.09 -13.92
N GLY A 283 -10.49 17.99 -14.47
CA GLY A 283 -11.27 16.80 -14.86
C GLY A 283 -11.33 15.78 -13.74
N SER A 284 -12.41 14.99 -13.71
CA SER A 284 -12.54 13.87 -12.77
C SER A 284 -11.50 12.80 -13.04
N SER A 285 -10.84 12.32 -11.98
CA SER A 285 -9.79 11.32 -12.07
C SER A 285 -9.77 10.42 -10.85
N VAL A 286 -9.06 9.31 -10.96
CA VAL A 286 -8.75 8.42 -9.83
C VAL A 286 -7.27 8.55 -9.53
N VAL A 287 -6.92 8.90 -8.29
CA VAL A 287 -5.55 9.13 -7.87
C VAL A 287 -5.09 8.01 -6.96
N PHE A 288 -3.87 7.55 -7.20
CA PHE A 288 -3.25 6.43 -6.50
C PHE A 288 -1.96 6.90 -5.82
N PRO A 289 -1.99 7.22 -4.51
CA PRO A 289 -0.78 7.42 -3.73
C PRO A 289 -0.11 6.07 -3.46
N VAL A 290 1.20 6.01 -3.71
CA VAL A 290 2.03 4.84 -3.49
C VAL A 290 2.93 5.07 -2.29
N TYR A 291 2.88 4.15 -1.33
CA TYR A 291 3.65 4.20 -0.09
C TYR A 291 4.80 3.19 -0.12
N LEU A 292 5.96 3.63 0.36
CA LEU A 292 7.19 2.84 0.40
C LEU A 292 7.30 2.07 1.71
N THR A 293 7.89 0.88 1.70
CA THR A 293 8.38 0.24 2.93
C THR A 293 9.67 0.93 3.39
N SER A 294 9.88 1.00 4.70
CA SER A 294 11.01 1.76 5.29
C SER A 294 12.39 1.26 4.87
N ASP A 295 12.52 0.02 4.47
CA ASP A 295 13.77 -0.63 4.06
C ASP A 295 13.98 -0.69 2.53
N ALA A 296 13.06 -0.12 1.74
CA ALA A 296 13.09 -0.24 0.30
C ALA A 296 13.92 0.85 -0.38
N ASN A 297 14.44 0.53 -1.55
CA ASN A 297 15.08 1.50 -2.44
C ASN A 297 14.00 2.24 -3.26
N ALA A 298 13.79 3.51 -2.95
CA ALA A 298 12.77 4.34 -3.58
C ALA A 298 12.93 4.43 -5.11
N LEU A 299 14.16 4.60 -5.61
CA LEU A 299 14.43 4.69 -7.05
C LEU A 299 14.10 3.39 -7.79
N GLU A 300 14.52 2.25 -7.24
CA GLU A 300 14.25 0.94 -7.81
C GLU A 300 12.75 0.65 -7.81
N THR A 301 12.08 0.90 -6.67
CA THR A 301 10.63 0.68 -6.52
C THR A 301 9.84 1.52 -7.52
N VAL A 302 10.12 2.81 -7.65
CA VAL A 302 9.41 3.69 -8.61
C VAL A 302 9.67 3.27 -10.05
N ASN A 303 10.90 2.89 -10.40
CA ASN A 303 11.20 2.41 -11.76
C ASN A 303 10.42 1.12 -12.09
N ASN A 304 10.34 0.19 -11.14
CA ASN A 304 9.60 -1.06 -11.31
C ASN A 304 8.08 -0.79 -11.42
N ILE A 305 7.53 0.15 -10.64
CA ILE A 305 6.12 0.56 -10.77
C ILE A 305 5.87 1.18 -12.14
N LYS A 306 6.73 2.09 -12.59
CA LYS A 306 6.63 2.70 -13.93
C LYS A 306 6.64 1.66 -15.04
N ALA A 307 7.44 0.60 -14.92
CA ALA A 307 7.45 -0.49 -15.87
C ALA A 307 6.13 -1.26 -15.90
N VAL A 308 5.53 -1.53 -14.72
CA VAL A 308 4.21 -2.17 -14.63
C VAL A 308 3.11 -1.27 -15.21
N LEU A 309 3.15 0.03 -14.92
CA LEU A 309 2.19 1.00 -15.45
C LEU A 309 2.31 1.14 -16.97
N ALA A 310 3.51 1.19 -17.53
CA ALA A 310 3.75 1.25 -18.97
C ALA A 310 3.24 -0.01 -19.69
N ASP A 311 3.40 -1.20 -19.10
CA ASP A 311 2.80 -2.43 -19.62
C ASP A 311 1.26 -2.38 -19.56
N ALA A 312 0.70 -1.87 -18.48
CA ALA A 312 -0.74 -1.71 -18.35
C ALA A 312 -1.33 -0.73 -19.36
N GLU A 313 -0.64 0.38 -19.63
CA GLU A 313 -1.05 1.42 -20.57
C GLU A 313 -1.23 0.88 -22.01
N THR A 314 -0.46 -0.12 -22.42
CA THR A 314 -0.60 -0.77 -23.72
C THR A 314 -1.96 -1.47 -23.93
N ARG A 315 -2.70 -1.72 -22.84
CA ARG A 315 -3.98 -2.44 -22.82
C ARG A 315 -5.16 -1.54 -22.48
N PHE A 316 -4.94 -0.23 -22.38
CA PHE A 316 -6.01 0.70 -22.06
C PHE A 316 -6.99 0.85 -23.23
N PRO A 317 -8.29 0.95 -22.95
CA PRO A 317 -9.27 1.34 -23.96
C PRO A 317 -9.02 2.78 -24.42
N GLU A 318 -9.44 3.09 -25.66
CA GLU A 318 -9.36 4.46 -26.22
C GLU A 318 -10.10 5.45 -25.31
N GLY A 319 -9.48 6.59 -25.02
CA GLY A 319 -10.04 7.62 -24.12
C GLY A 319 -9.69 7.43 -22.64
N MET A 320 -8.80 6.49 -22.31
CA MET A 320 -8.25 6.32 -20.96
C MET A 320 -6.76 6.64 -20.97
N GLU A 321 -6.32 7.50 -20.06
CA GLU A 321 -4.93 7.92 -19.94
C GLU A 321 -4.42 7.80 -18.50
N LEU A 322 -3.14 7.48 -18.37
CA LEU A 322 -2.43 7.42 -17.10
C LEU A 322 -1.41 8.57 -17.04
N THR A 323 -1.42 9.31 -15.96
CA THR A 323 -0.48 10.41 -15.73
C THR A 323 0.23 10.22 -14.40
N ILE A 324 1.55 10.32 -14.40
CA ILE A 324 2.33 10.42 -13.15
C ILE A 324 2.25 11.87 -12.68
N VAL A 325 1.50 12.08 -11.60
CA VAL A 325 1.23 13.42 -11.06
C VAL A 325 2.43 13.95 -10.30
N GLN A 326 3.05 13.09 -9.51
CA GLN A 326 4.21 13.44 -8.70
C GLN A 326 5.12 12.22 -8.53
N ASP A 327 6.41 12.44 -8.68
CA ASP A 327 7.48 11.46 -8.45
C ASP A 327 8.54 12.10 -7.55
N ASN A 328 8.52 11.74 -6.27
CA ASN A 328 9.45 12.26 -5.27
C ASN A 328 10.90 11.78 -5.50
N THR A 329 11.08 10.73 -6.32
CA THR A 329 12.42 10.21 -6.65
C THR A 329 13.13 11.03 -7.73
N GLN A 330 12.42 11.90 -8.45
CA GLN A 330 13.01 12.76 -9.47
C GLN A 330 14.07 13.68 -8.87
N PHE A 331 13.77 14.30 -7.74
CA PHE A 331 14.71 15.15 -7.02
C PHE A 331 15.97 14.39 -6.58
N VAL A 332 15.79 13.17 -6.07
CA VAL A 332 16.89 12.28 -5.65
C VAL A 332 17.79 11.94 -6.84
N ARG A 333 17.18 11.63 -7.98
CA ARG A 333 17.90 11.31 -9.23
C ARG A 333 18.74 12.49 -9.71
N GLU A 334 18.13 13.67 -9.78
CA GLU A 334 18.83 14.91 -10.19
C GLU A 334 19.96 15.25 -9.20
N ALA A 335 19.75 15.07 -7.90
CA ALA A 335 20.78 15.28 -6.89
C ALA A 335 21.95 14.31 -7.06
N LEU A 336 21.70 13.03 -7.32
CA LEU A 336 22.73 12.03 -7.56
C LEU A 336 23.53 12.31 -8.83
N GLU A 337 22.86 12.70 -9.93
CA GLU A 337 23.54 13.09 -11.17
C GLU A 337 24.44 14.30 -10.95
N LYS A 338 23.96 15.31 -10.22
CA LYS A 338 24.74 16.51 -9.90
C LYS A 338 25.94 16.19 -9.01
N VAL A 339 25.76 15.33 -8.02
CA VAL A 339 26.87 14.85 -7.17
C VAL A 339 27.90 14.08 -8.00
N ALA A 340 27.46 13.19 -8.89
CA ALA A 340 28.36 12.46 -9.78
C ALA A 340 29.13 13.42 -10.71
N HIS A 341 28.46 14.40 -11.31
CA HIS A 341 29.07 15.40 -12.18
C HIS A 341 30.13 16.24 -11.44
N THR A 342 29.76 16.81 -10.28
CA THR A 342 30.68 17.60 -9.47
C THR A 342 31.87 16.78 -8.94
N PHE A 343 31.64 15.48 -8.67
CA PHE A 343 32.73 14.57 -8.29
C PHE A 343 33.74 14.39 -9.42
N PHE A 344 33.30 14.15 -10.67
CA PHE A 344 34.20 14.02 -11.80
C PHE A 344 34.94 15.33 -12.13
N GLU A 345 34.27 16.48 -11.99
CA GLU A 345 34.92 17.79 -12.14
C GLU A 345 36.00 17.99 -11.08
N ALA A 346 35.70 17.74 -9.80
CA ALA A 346 36.69 17.86 -8.72
C ALA A 346 37.88 16.89 -8.92
N LEU A 347 37.59 15.64 -9.32
CA LEU A 347 38.60 14.64 -9.58
C LEU A 347 39.55 15.11 -10.73
N ALA A 348 38.99 15.62 -11.83
CA ALA A 348 39.76 16.14 -12.95
C ALA A 348 40.64 17.32 -12.52
N LEU A 349 40.12 18.25 -11.71
CA LEU A 349 40.87 19.38 -11.19
C LEU A 349 42.00 18.94 -10.26
N VAL A 350 41.76 18.00 -9.35
CA VAL A 350 42.77 17.42 -8.46
C VAL A 350 43.88 16.75 -9.27
N ILE A 351 43.53 15.96 -10.29
CA ILE A 351 44.51 15.31 -11.18
C ILE A 351 45.37 16.35 -11.90
N LEU A 352 44.74 17.41 -12.42
CA LEU A 352 45.44 18.49 -13.10
C LEU A 352 46.45 19.21 -12.18
N VAL A 353 46.01 19.56 -10.97
CA VAL A 353 46.87 20.20 -9.96
C VAL A 353 48.03 19.29 -9.57
N VAL A 354 47.77 18.02 -9.27
CA VAL A 354 48.81 17.05 -8.92
C VAL A 354 49.79 16.84 -10.07
N PHE A 355 49.31 16.81 -11.32
CA PHE A 355 50.15 16.71 -12.50
C PHE A 355 51.11 17.91 -12.66
N ILE A 356 50.58 19.12 -12.46
CA ILE A 356 51.40 20.35 -12.54
C ILE A 356 52.50 20.34 -11.48
N PHE A 357 52.17 19.96 -10.23
CA PHE A 357 53.16 19.97 -9.14
C PHE A 357 54.19 18.82 -9.21
N LEU A 358 53.78 17.62 -9.64
CA LEU A 358 54.68 16.46 -9.74
C LEU A 358 55.46 16.41 -11.03
N GLY A 359 55.06 17.10 -12.09
CA GLY A 359 55.75 17.16 -13.38
C GLY A 359 55.96 15.81 -14.07
N SER A 360 55.33 14.73 -13.59
CA SER A 360 55.52 13.40 -14.14
C SER A 360 54.19 12.60 -14.18
N TRP A 361 53.86 12.10 -15.38
CA TRP A 361 52.65 11.28 -15.60
C TRP A 361 52.60 10.02 -14.71
N ARG A 362 53.77 9.37 -14.54
CA ARG A 362 53.82 8.13 -13.73
C ARG A 362 53.54 8.36 -12.25
N ALA A 363 53.97 9.51 -11.69
CA ALA A 363 53.72 9.86 -10.31
C ALA A 363 52.24 10.27 -10.08
N THR A 364 51.60 10.88 -11.08
CA THR A 364 50.19 11.28 -11.03
C THR A 364 49.23 10.09 -11.06
N LEU A 365 49.64 8.94 -11.62
CA LEU A 365 48.85 7.75 -11.74
C LEU A 365 48.52 7.11 -10.36
N ILE A 366 49.38 7.32 -9.37
CA ILE A 366 49.19 6.79 -8.00
C ILE A 366 48.00 7.46 -7.31
N PRO A 367 47.90 8.80 -7.19
CA PRO A 367 46.72 9.47 -6.64
C PRO A 367 45.46 9.21 -7.46
N LEU A 368 45.56 9.12 -8.78
CA LEU A 368 44.45 8.85 -9.69
C LEU A 368 43.77 7.52 -9.38
N LEU A 369 44.52 6.49 -9.03
CA LEU A 369 43.97 5.19 -8.63
C LEU A 369 43.57 5.12 -7.15
N ALA A 370 44.30 5.81 -6.27
CA ALA A 370 44.05 5.76 -4.84
C ALA A 370 42.73 6.44 -4.43
N ILE A 371 42.38 7.56 -5.08
CA ILE A 371 41.14 8.31 -4.74
C ILE A 371 39.89 7.50 -4.99
N PRO A 372 39.65 6.89 -6.17
CA PRO A 372 38.48 6.04 -6.40
C PRO A 372 38.40 4.82 -5.45
N VAL A 373 39.56 4.15 -5.22
CA VAL A 373 39.63 3.00 -4.32
C VAL A 373 39.24 3.39 -2.89
N SER A 374 39.74 4.52 -2.39
CA SER A 374 39.41 5.04 -1.08
C SER A 374 37.93 5.39 -0.97
N LEU A 375 37.38 6.05 -1.97
CA LEU A 375 35.97 6.50 -1.99
C LEU A 375 35.02 5.31 -2.06
N VAL A 376 35.25 4.34 -2.94
CA VAL A 376 34.48 3.12 -3.03
C VAL A 376 34.60 2.30 -1.74
N GLY A 377 35.80 2.29 -1.12
CA GLY A 377 36.02 1.59 0.14
C GLY A 377 35.23 2.16 1.33
N THR A 378 34.86 3.45 1.31
CA THR A 378 34.06 4.05 2.37
C THR A 378 32.64 3.53 2.43
N PHE A 379 32.03 3.15 1.31
CA PHE A 379 30.67 2.58 1.29
C PHE A 379 30.53 1.35 2.18
N ARG A 380 31.58 0.56 2.35
CA ARG A 380 31.55 -0.58 3.25
C ARG A 380 31.66 -0.21 4.74
N SER A 381 32.35 0.89 5.05
CA SER A 381 32.55 1.29 6.45
C SER A 381 31.35 1.99 7.06
N GLU A 382 30.54 2.65 6.24
CA GLU A 382 29.35 3.42 6.69
C GLU A 382 28.13 2.56 6.96
N GLU A 383 27.99 1.39 6.34
CA GLU A 383 26.87 0.46 6.59
C GLU A 383 26.70 0.11 8.10
N ARG A 384 27.77 0.22 8.89
CA ARG A 384 27.72 -0.01 10.35
C ARG A 384 27.68 1.24 11.22
N ARG A 385 28.04 2.42 10.69
CA ARG A 385 28.18 3.63 11.51
C ARG A 385 26.95 4.55 11.49
N VAL A 386 26.27 4.69 10.36
CA VAL A 386 25.12 5.59 10.23
C VAL A 386 24.01 5.18 11.20
N GLY A 387 23.80 3.91 11.43
CA GLY A 387 22.81 3.42 12.42
C GLY A 387 23.18 3.63 13.88
N LYS A 388 24.49 3.77 14.23
CA LYS A 388 24.94 3.89 15.61
C LYS A 388 25.25 5.32 16.06
N GLU A 389 25.77 6.18 15.18
CA GLU A 389 26.17 7.55 15.54
C GLU A 389 24.99 8.53 15.54
N CYS A 390 23.95 8.32 14.72
CA CYS A 390 22.68 9.03 14.87
C CYS A 390 21.99 8.73 16.21
N ARG A 391 22.12 7.51 16.74
CA ARG A 391 21.60 7.15 18.07
C ARG A 391 22.30 7.85 19.23
N SER A 392 23.59 8.15 19.13
CA SER A 392 24.36 8.71 20.26
C SER A 392 24.33 10.25 20.34
N ARG A 393 24.08 10.93 19.22
CA ARG A 393 24.07 12.41 19.18
C ARG A 393 22.72 13.05 19.48
N TRP A 394 21.63 12.30 19.49
CA TRP A 394 20.28 12.82 19.76
C TRP A 394 19.70 12.32 21.09
N SER A 395 20.50 11.81 21.99
CA SER A 395 20.07 11.60 23.37
C SER A 395 20.00 12.97 24.08
N PRO A 396 18.84 13.42 24.58
CA PRO A 396 18.69 14.72 25.23
C PRO A 396 19.28 14.78 26.65
N TYR A 397 20.06 13.77 27.04
CA TYR A 397 20.72 13.72 28.35
C TYR A 397 22.22 13.45 28.18
N HIS A 398 22.95 14.51 27.92
CA HIS A 398 24.30 14.78 28.39
C HIS A 398 24.46 16.27 28.61
#